data_38f30317e8d0751f7bf5afea7aeee72c
#
_entry.id   38f30317e8d0751f7bf5afea7aeee72c
#
_cell.length_a   1.000
_cell.length_b   1.000
_cell.length_c   1.000
_cell.angle_alpha   90.00
_cell.angle_beta   90.00
_cell.angle_gamma   90.00
#
_symmetry.space_group_name_H-M   'P 1'
#
loop_
_entity.id
_entity.type
_entity.pdbx_description
1 polymer ?
#
loop_
_entity_poly.entity_id
_entity_poly.type
_entity_poly.pdbx_seq_one_letter_code
_entity_poly.pdbx_strand_id
1 'polypeptide(L)'
;MLKQQLQQKLQQKLSPQQIQLIRLLELPAIELEERVKHELEDNPALEEGKEPVDDFERTESEEGGEEIPSVDTETDLSLGDYLTEDDIPDYKLREMTERAERKEDVPFSVSQSLNEFLLQQLGLRDLPDKQMKIAEYIIGNIDDDGYLRRDLSAIADDLIFQAGQEVDEKEIESILNIIQDFEPAGVGARDLKECLLIQLDKKENTPVTNLAIRVLTEYFEEFTRKHYDKILRGLDIDEETLKKVIHEITMLNPKPGSSWGGSMEVAMSQIIPDFVVEAHNGELILSMNNRGVPDMRINREYAEMFQDYTANKANQTAERRDAVQFVKQKLDSAQWFIDAIKQRNETLQRTMEAIIYLQRDFFLTGDEATLHPMILKDVAERAGYDISTISRVSNSKYVQTNFGIYPLKYFFSESMQTDTGEEISTRAVKKIMKEHVDAEDKRKPLTDEELATILKEKGYVIARRTVAKYREQLGIPVARLRKEI
;
A
#
# COMPACT_ATOMS: atom_id res chain seq x y z
N MET A 1 -24.10 54.21 24.52
CA MET A 1 -22.67 53.93 24.47
C MET A 1 -22.43 52.53 23.93
N LEU A 2 -22.15 52.44 22.64
CA LEU A 2 -21.83 51.18 21.96
C LEU A 2 -20.36 50.87 22.19
N LYS A 3 -20.03 49.84 23.00
CA LYS A 3 -18.69 49.26 23.08
C LYS A 3 -18.44 48.45 21.83
N GLN A 4 -17.74 49.01 20.87
CA GLN A 4 -17.09 48.24 19.80
C GLN A 4 -15.92 47.46 20.42
N GLN A 5 -16.11 46.17 20.65
CA GLN A 5 -15.02 45.25 20.90
C GLN A 5 -14.38 44.95 19.55
N LEU A 6 -13.26 45.57 19.28
CA LEU A 6 -12.34 45.18 18.21
C LEU A 6 -11.73 43.81 18.59
N GLN A 7 -12.30 42.74 18.14
CA GLN A 7 -11.61 41.45 18.09
C GLN A 7 -10.56 41.50 17.00
N GLN A 8 -9.34 41.87 17.37
CA GLN A 8 -8.16 41.63 16.55
C GLN A 8 -7.95 40.11 16.48
N LYS A 9 -8.47 39.46 15.44
CA LYS A 9 -8.00 38.14 15.04
C LYS A 9 -6.56 38.32 14.57
N LEU A 10 -5.61 37.99 15.44
CA LEU A 10 -4.23 37.71 15.03
C LEU A 10 -4.24 36.55 14.06
N GLN A 11 -4.34 36.84 12.78
CA GLN A 11 -3.99 35.88 11.74
C GLN A 11 -2.47 35.75 11.79
N GLN A 12 -1.95 34.79 12.51
CA GLN A 12 -0.57 34.34 12.39
C GLN A 12 -0.38 33.84 10.97
N LYS A 13 0.14 34.69 10.09
CA LYS A 13 0.64 34.23 8.79
C LYS A 13 1.86 33.37 9.07
N LEU A 14 1.75 32.07 8.87
CA LEU A 14 2.88 31.15 8.93
C LEU A 14 4.00 31.66 8.02
N SER A 15 5.24 31.65 8.51
CA SER A 15 6.38 32.00 7.67
C SER A 15 6.52 31.00 6.52
N PRO A 16 7.05 31.41 5.35
CA PRO A 16 7.29 30.51 4.24
C PRO A 16 8.10 29.26 4.65
N GLN A 17 9.05 29.43 5.56
CA GLN A 17 9.86 28.35 6.11
C GLN A 17 9.05 27.35 6.93
N GLN A 18 8.09 27.82 7.74
CA GLN A 18 7.20 26.94 8.49
C GLN A 18 6.28 26.14 7.56
N ILE A 19 5.82 26.73 6.46
CA ILE A 19 5.01 26.03 5.46
C ILE A 19 5.83 24.92 4.78
N GLN A 20 7.09 25.17 4.47
CA GLN A 20 7.99 24.17 3.90
C GLN A 20 8.27 23.02 4.88
N LEU A 21 8.52 23.33 6.17
CA LEU A 21 8.71 22.33 7.21
C LEU A 21 7.48 21.42 7.35
N ILE A 22 6.27 22.02 7.34
CA ILE A 22 5.02 21.25 7.41
C ILE A 22 4.89 20.31 6.20
N ARG A 23 5.23 20.77 5.00
CA ARG A 23 5.23 19.90 3.80
C ARG A 23 6.21 18.75 3.94
N LEU A 24 7.43 19.02 4.44
CA LEU A 24 8.43 17.97 4.68
C LEU A 24 7.94 16.90 5.67
N LEU A 25 7.11 17.25 6.66
CA LEU A 25 6.52 16.29 7.60
C LEU A 25 5.50 15.36 6.93
N GLU A 26 4.76 15.84 5.92
CA GLU A 26 3.74 15.06 5.21
C GLU A 26 4.34 14.08 4.18
N LEU A 27 5.52 14.41 3.62
CA LEU A 27 6.13 13.60 2.56
C LEU A 27 6.46 12.17 3.04
N PRO A 28 6.08 11.13 2.28
CA PRO A 28 6.56 9.76 2.48
C PRO A 28 8.08 9.66 2.23
N ALA A 29 8.70 8.56 2.67
CA ALA A 29 10.16 8.38 2.60
C ALA A 29 10.72 8.49 1.17
N ILE A 30 10.00 7.93 0.18
CA ILE A 30 10.41 7.95 -1.23
C ILE A 30 10.44 9.39 -1.80
N GLU A 31 9.37 10.15 -1.59
CA GLU A 31 9.28 11.53 -2.07
C GLU A 31 10.28 12.45 -1.34
N LEU A 32 10.62 12.13 -0.07
CA LEU A 32 11.65 12.82 0.67
C LEU A 32 13.04 12.60 0.04
N GLU A 33 13.35 11.37 -0.34
CA GLU A 33 14.59 11.02 -1.03
C GLU A 33 14.74 11.80 -2.34
N GLU A 34 13.70 11.83 -3.16
CA GLU A 34 13.67 12.62 -4.39
C GLU A 34 13.88 14.12 -4.12
N ARG A 35 13.22 14.64 -3.06
CA ARG A 35 13.37 16.04 -2.66
C ARG A 35 14.78 16.37 -2.17
N VAL A 36 15.41 15.45 -1.43
CA VAL A 36 16.81 15.59 -0.96
C VAL A 36 17.76 15.59 -2.15
N LYS A 37 17.60 14.66 -3.11
CA LYS A 37 18.43 14.62 -4.34
C LYS A 37 18.30 15.92 -5.13
N HIS A 38 17.09 16.41 -5.32
CA HIS A 38 16.85 17.67 -6.02
C HIS A 38 17.50 18.88 -5.29
N GLU A 39 17.44 18.92 -3.97
CA GLU A 39 18.07 20.01 -3.21
C GLU A 39 19.60 19.93 -3.23
N LEU A 40 20.18 18.72 -3.26
CA LEU A 40 21.63 18.49 -3.44
C LEU A 40 22.11 18.95 -4.85
N GLU A 41 21.29 18.75 -5.88
CA GLU A 41 21.59 19.24 -7.24
C GLU A 41 21.48 20.76 -7.35
N ASP A 42 20.46 21.36 -6.70
CA ASP A 42 20.18 22.80 -6.77
C ASP A 42 21.11 23.64 -5.90
N ASN A 43 21.64 23.07 -4.83
CA ASN A 43 22.43 23.82 -3.84
C ASN A 43 23.85 23.27 -3.71
N PRO A 44 24.84 23.88 -4.37
CA PRO A 44 26.23 23.40 -4.34
C PRO A 44 26.90 23.56 -2.96
N ALA A 45 26.24 24.23 -2.00
CA ALA A 45 26.73 24.33 -0.61
C ALA A 45 26.38 23.10 0.24
N LEU A 46 25.55 22.16 -0.29
CA LEU A 46 25.22 20.88 0.34
C LEU A 46 26.10 19.78 -0.21
N GLU A 47 26.62 18.93 0.66
CA GLU A 47 27.35 17.71 0.31
C GLU A 47 26.77 16.50 1.05
N GLU A 48 26.86 15.34 0.43
CA GLU A 48 26.63 14.06 1.10
C GLU A 48 27.78 13.80 2.09
N GLY A 49 27.44 13.65 3.36
CA GLY A 49 28.39 13.24 4.37
C GLY A 49 28.77 11.79 4.12
N LYS A 50 30.00 11.51 3.69
CA LYS A 50 30.54 10.17 3.80
C LYS A 50 30.54 9.79 5.29
N GLU A 51 30.08 8.57 5.60
CA GLU A 51 30.18 8.03 6.95
C GLU A 51 31.60 8.32 7.47
N PRO A 52 31.76 8.80 8.72
CA PRO A 52 33.09 8.87 9.30
C PRO A 52 33.58 7.41 9.37
N VAL A 53 34.55 7.06 8.53
CA VAL A 53 35.42 5.94 8.83
C VAL A 53 35.98 6.27 10.21
N ASP A 54 35.64 5.47 11.21
CA ASP A 54 36.12 5.63 12.59
C ASP A 54 37.64 5.75 12.57
N ASP A 55 38.13 6.98 12.61
CA ASP A 55 39.52 7.32 12.86
C ASP A 55 39.79 7.28 14.36
N PHE A 56 39.17 6.32 15.06
CA PHE A 56 39.48 5.98 16.45
C PHE A 56 40.35 4.75 16.44
N GLU A 57 41.64 4.95 16.60
CA GLU A 57 42.75 4.16 17.07
C GLU A 57 44.03 4.35 16.24
N ARG A 58 44.58 5.56 16.32
CA ARG A 58 46.02 5.76 16.18
C ARG A 58 46.50 6.65 17.32
N THR A 59 46.53 6.07 18.52
CA THR A 59 47.41 6.53 19.58
C THR A 59 48.19 5.34 20.06
N GLU A 60 49.47 5.34 19.68
CA GLU A 60 50.64 4.88 20.40
C GLU A 60 50.53 3.54 21.18
N SER A 61 51.06 2.49 20.56
CA SER A 61 51.93 1.57 21.26
C SER A 61 52.99 1.05 20.26
N GLU A 62 54.17 1.66 20.33
CA GLU A 62 55.42 1.01 19.91
C GLU A 62 55.59 -0.24 20.76
N GLU A 63 55.64 -1.41 20.11
CA GLU A 63 56.59 -2.48 20.29
C GLU A 63 56.10 -3.77 19.63
N GLY A 64 56.81 -4.14 18.59
CA GLY A 64 57.26 -5.50 18.25
C GLY A 64 56.20 -6.56 17.94
N GLY A 65 55.96 -6.85 16.62
CA GLY A 65 55.31 -8.10 16.22
C GLY A 65 54.86 -8.07 14.74
N GLU A 66 55.47 -8.89 13.99
CA GLU A 66 55.35 -9.25 12.59
C GLU A 66 54.07 -8.79 11.82
N GLU A 67 54.32 -8.05 10.74
CA GLU A 67 53.34 -7.58 9.74
C GLU A 67 52.71 -8.79 9.03
N ILE A 68 51.40 -8.93 9.17
CA ILE A 68 50.55 -9.64 8.20
C ILE A 68 49.91 -8.54 7.35
N PRO A 69 50.13 -8.49 6.03
CA PRO A 69 49.56 -7.43 5.17
C PRO A 69 48.06 -7.63 5.04
N SER A 70 47.27 -6.68 5.56
CA SER A 70 45.87 -6.53 5.22
C SER A 70 45.75 -6.08 3.76
N VAL A 71 45.20 -6.93 2.93
CA VAL A 71 44.96 -6.67 1.53
C VAL A 71 43.75 -5.73 1.41
N ASP A 72 44.01 -4.48 1.03
CA ASP A 72 43.00 -3.49 0.66
C ASP A 72 42.24 -3.96 -0.58
N THR A 73 40.96 -4.21 -0.43
CA THR A 73 40.07 -4.74 -1.48
C THR A 73 39.77 -3.72 -2.61
N GLU A 74 40.15 -2.45 -2.45
CA GLU A 74 39.92 -1.41 -3.45
C GLU A 74 41.06 -1.20 -4.47
N THR A 75 42.28 -1.67 -4.17
CA THR A 75 43.42 -1.59 -5.09
C THR A 75 43.48 -2.74 -6.10
N ASP A 76 42.74 -3.82 -5.87
CA ASP A 76 42.74 -5.00 -6.75
C ASP A 76 41.89 -4.79 -8.04
N LEU A 77 41.00 -3.79 -8.06
CA LEU A 77 40.18 -3.48 -9.26
C LEU A 77 40.90 -2.66 -10.32
N SER A 78 41.95 -1.93 -9.94
CA SER A 78 42.73 -1.10 -10.89
C SER A 78 43.96 -1.84 -11.49
N LEU A 79 44.35 -2.97 -10.90
CA LEU A 79 45.50 -3.77 -11.35
C LEU A 79 45.10 -4.83 -12.39
N GLY A 80 43.82 -5.13 -12.54
CA GLY A 80 43.29 -6.16 -13.47
C GLY A 80 43.48 -5.86 -14.95
N ASP A 81 43.70 -4.59 -15.31
CA ASP A 81 43.86 -4.15 -16.72
C ASP A 81 45.30 -4.32 -17.29
N TYR A 82 46.27 -4.71 -16.46
CA TYR A 82 47.66 -4.82 -16.85
C TYR A 82 48.29 -6.18 -16.64
N LEU A 83 47.56 -7.17 -16.11
CA LEU A 83 48.05 -8.54 -15.98
C LEU A 83 47.62 -9.38 -17.18
N THR A 84 48.60 -9.98 -17.86
CA THR A 84 48.34 -10.98 -18.92
C THR A 84 47.80 -12.26 -18.26
N GLU A 85 46.96 -13.02 -19.00
CA GLU A 85 46.29 -14.26 -18.54
C GLU A 85 47.24 -15.31 -17.93
N ASP A 86 48.52 -15.25 -18.24
CA ASP A 86 49.57 -16.17 -17.74
C ASP A 86 50.06 -15.85 -16.32
N ASP A 87 49.75 -14.67 -15.74
CA ASP A 87 50.20 -14.23 -14.44
C ASP A 87 49.17 -14.42 -13.31
N ILE A 88 47.96 -14.90 -13.63
CA ILE A 88 46.91 -15.12 -12.67
C ILE A 88 47.01 -16.55 -12.13
N PRO A 89 47.14 -16.77 -10.78
CA PRO A 89 47.20 -18.11 -10.23
C PRO A 89 45.93 -18.92 -10.52
N ASP A 90 46.04 -20.17 -10.90
CA ASP A 90 44.95 -21.11 -11.28
C ASP A 90 43.79 -21.17 -10.29
N TYR A 91 44.00 -20.94 -9.00
CA TYR A 91 42.94 -20.94 -8.02
C TYR A 91 42.00 -19.69 -8.12
N LYS A 92 42.54 -18.51 -8.51
CA LYS A 92 41.74 -17.30 -8.74
C LYS A 92 40.92 -17.41 -10.02
N LEU A 93 41.46 -18.03 -11.04
CA LEU A 93 40.73 -18.32 -12.30
C LEU A 93 39.58 -19.28 -12.05
N ARG A 94 39.77 -20.32 -11.22
CA ARG A 94 38.70 -21.24 -10.81
C ARG A 94 37.63 -20.54 -9.99
N GLU A 95 37.99 -19.66 -9.06
CA GLU A 95 37.05 -18.91 -8.25
C GLU A 95 36.21 -17.90 -9.07
N MET A 96 36.81 -17.28 -10.08
CA MET A 96 36.10 -16.43 -11.03
C MET A 96 35.15 -17.24 -11.94
N THR A 97 35.58 -18.43 -12.39
CA THR A 97 34.76 -19.32 -13.22
C THR A 97 33.58 -19.89 -12.40
N GLU A 98 33.83 -20.32 -11.17
CA GLU A 98 32.77 -20.79 -10.25
C GLU A 98 31.79 -19.67 -9.83
N ARG A 99 32.24 -18.42 -9.73
CA ARG A 99 31.35 -17.25 -9.52
C ARG A 99 30.55 -16.89 -10.76
N ALA A 100 31.11 -17.06 -11.96
CA ALA A 100 30.39 -16.85 -13.23
C ALA A 100 29.35 -17.96 -13.48
N GLU A 101 29.65 -19.21 -13.10
CA GLU A 101 28.70 -20.33 -13.19
C GLU A 101 27.59 -20.29 -12.14
N ARG A 102 27.79 -19.61 -11.00
CA ARG A 102 26.77 -19.41 -9.95
C ARG A 102 25.85 -18.21 -10.15
N LYS A 103 25.95 -17.47 -11.24
CA LYS A 103 24.83 -16.65 -11.68
C LYS A 103 23.76 -17.59 -12.22
N GLU A 104 22.99 -18.19 -11.32
CA GLU A 104 21.68 -18.71 -11.66
C GLU A 104 20.93 -17.55 -12.32
N ASP A 105 20.78 -17.62 -13.64
CA ASP A 105 19.84 -16.77 -14.35
C ASP A 105 18.49 -17.02 -13.69
N VAL A 106 18.07 -16.13 -12.81
CA VAL A 106 16.71 -16.12 -12.31
C VAL A 106 15.86 -16.00 -13.56
N PRO A 107 15.11 -17.05 -13.95
CA PRO A 107 14.29 -16.96 -15.15
C PRO A 107 13.33 -15.80 -14.93
N PHE A 108 13.44 -14.76 -15.73
CA PHE A 108 12.43 -13.72 -15.79
C PHE A 108 11.16 -14.39 -16.25
N SER A 109 10.29 -14.74 -15.30
CA SER A 109 8.93 -15.09 -15.62
C SER A 109 8.26 -13.82 -16.14
N VAL A 110 8.21 -13.66 -17.44
CA VAL A 110 7.38 -12.64 -18.08
C VAL A 110 5.96 -13.00 -17.70
N SER A 111 5.38 -12.30 -16.74
CA SER A 111 3.96 -12.43 -16.43
C SER A 111 3.19 -11.87 -17.62
N GLN A 112 2.59 -12.77 -18.41
CA GLN A 112 1.70 -12.35 -19.48
C GLN A 112 0.46 -11.69 -18.89
N SER A 113 0.05 -10.56 -19.46
CA SER A 113 -1.22 -9.93 -19.09
C SER A 113 -2.41 -10.73 -19.64
N LEU A 114 -3.59 -10.59 -19.02
CA LEU A 114 -4.81 -11.24 -19.52
C LEU A 114 -5.05 -10.89 -20.99
N ASN A 115 -4.88 -9.62 -21.36
CA ASN A 115 -5.09 -9.13 -22.71
C ASN A 115 -4.14 -9.81 -23.71
N GLU A 116 -2.86 -9.93 -23.38
CA GLU A 116 -1.88 -10.63 -24.25
C GLU A 116 -2.24 -12.10 -24.44
N PHE A 117 -2.70 -12.76 -23.39
CA PHE A 117 -3.13 -14.16 -23.47
C PHE A 117 -4.37 -14.34 -24.35
N LEU A 118 -5.35 -13.43 -24.24
CA LEU A 118 -6.54 -13.45 -25.10
C LEU A 118 -6.19 -13.15 -26.56
N LEU A 119 -5.26 -12.22 -26.82
CA LEU A 119 -4.78 -11.93 -28.18
C LEU A 119 -4.04 -13.13 -28.79
N GLN A 120 -3.28 -13.88 -28.00
CA GLN A 120 -2.66 -15.12 -28.49
C GLN A 120 -3.72 -16.18 -28.90
N GLN A 121 -4.77 -16.35 -28.10
CA GLN A 121 -5.86 -17.25 -28.43
C GLN A 121 -6.64 -16.77 -29.68
N LEU A 122 -6.82 -15.45 -29.81
CA LEU A 122 -7.45 -14.87 -30.99
C LEU A 122 -6.64 -15.18 -32.27
N GLY A 123 -5.30 -15.08 -32.20
CA GLY A 123 -4.41 -15.41 -33.30
C GLY A 123 -4.44 -16.88 -33.75
N LEU A 124 -4.95 -17.78 -32.91
CA LEU A 124 -5.15 -19.20 -33.25
C LEU A 124 -6.48 -19.45 -34.01
N ARG A 125 -7.37 -18.47 -34.09
CA ARG A 125 -8.65 -18.56 -34.78
C ARG A 125 -8.55 -18.00 -36.20
N ASP A 126 -9.10 -18.68 -37.16
CA ASP A 126 -9.18 -18.26 -38.55
C ASP A 126 -10.37 -17.29 -38.73
N LEU A 127 -10.11 -15.99 -38.54
CA LEU A 127 -11.11 -14.93 -38.67
C LEU A 127 -10.75 -13.98 -39.81
N PRO A 128 -11.75 -13.39 -40.54
CA PRO A 128 -11.50 -12.34 -41.51
C PRO A 128 -10.86 -11.11 -40.86
N ASP A 129 -10.01 -10.37 -41.58
CA ASP A 129 -9.29 -9.18 -41.09
C ASP A 129 -10.19 -8.14 -40.40
N LYS A 130 -11.44 -7.98 -40.89
CA LYS A 130 -12.42 -7.09 -40.29
C LYS A 130 -12.81 -7.55 -38.89
N GLN A 131 -13.13 -8.86 -38.75
CA GLN A 131 -13.57 -9.44 -37.48
C GLN A 131 -12.40 -9.53 -36.48
N MET A 132 -11.18 -9.75 -36.97
CA MET A 132 -9.96 -9.73 -36.15
C MET A 132 -9.76 -8.38 -35.46
N LYS A 133 -9.87 -7.26 -36.20
CA LYS A 133 -9.76 -5.91 -35.61
C LYS A 133 -10.86 -5.59 -34.60
N ILE A 134 -12.09 -6.05 -34.86
CA ILE A 134 -13.19 -5.88 -33.90
C ILE A 134 -12.92 -6.71 -32.64
N ALA A 135 -12.45 -7.93 -32.77
CA ALA A 135 -12.10 -8.79 -31.63
C ALA A 135 -10.94 -8.19 -30.80
N GLU A 136 -9.88 -7.67 -31.44
CA GLU A 136 -8.78 -6.97 -30.76
C GLU A 136 -9.30 -5.76 -29.99
N TYR A 137 -10.23 -5.00 -30.56
CA TYR A 137 -10.83 -3.85 -29.91
C TYR A 137 -11.67 -4.25 -28.69
N ILE A 138 -12.47 -5.35 -28.81
CA ILE A 138 -13.26 -5.88 -27.69
C ILE A 138 -12.34 -6.36 -26.57
N ILE A 139 -11.26 -7.10 -26.88
CA ILE A 139 -10.28 -7.59 -25.89
C ILE A 139 -9.64 -6.41 -25.16
N GLY A 140 -9.31 -5.33 -25.87
CA GLY A 140 -8.76 -4.11 -25.26
C GLY A 140 -9.73 -3.38 -24.31
N ASN A 141 -11.04 -3.65 -24.39
CA ASN A 141 -12.07 -3.09 -23.50
C ASN A 141 -12.49 -4.05 -22.35
N ILE A 142 -11.88 -5.23 -22.25
CA ILE A 142 -12.10 -6.16 -21.13
C ILE A 142 -11.35 -5.65 -19.91
N ASP A 143 -12.02 -5.58 -18.76
CA ASP A 143 -11.43 -5.21 -17.48
C ASP A 143 -10.46 -6.29 -16.97
N ASP A 144 -9.59 -5.95 -16.01
CA ASP A 144 -8.67 -6.88 -15.34
C ASP A 144 -9.42 -8.03 -14.61
N ASP A 145 -10.66 -7.81 -14.21
CA ASP A 145 -11.55 -8.86 -13.67
C ASP A 145 -12.06 -9.86 -14.75
N GLY A 146 -11.90 -9.55 -16.04
CA GLY A 146 -12.35 -10.35 -17.19
C GLY A 146 -13.74 -9.99 -17.71
N TYR A 147 -14.34 -8.87 -17.28
CA TYR A 147 -15.67 -8.42 -17.71
C TYR A 147 -15.62 -7.36 -18.81
N LEU A 148 -16.62 -7.41 -19.72
CA LEU A 148 -16.90 -6.34 -20.69
C LEU A 148 -18.01 -5.45 -20.16
N ARG A 149 -17.66 -4.38 -19.45
CA ARG A 149 -18.66 -3.48 -18.82
C ARG A 149 -19.24 -2.43 -19.77
N ARG A 150 -18.62 -2.24 -20.94
CA ARG A 150 -19.10 -1.30 -21.94
C ARG A 150 -20.24 -1.86 -22.76
N ASP A 151 -21.21 -1.02 -23.05
CA ASP A 151 -22.34 -1.38 -23.92
C ASP A 151 -21.86 -1.63 -25.35
N LEU A 152 -22.46 -2.63 -26.03
CA LEU A 152 -22.11 -2.99 -27.41
C LEU A 152 -22.36 -1.85 -28.39
N SER A 153 -23.39 -1.02 -28.15
CA SER A 153 -23.67 0.20 -28.95
C SER A 153 -22.54 1.22 -28.88
N ALA A 154 -21.96 1.44 -27.67
CA ALA A 154 -20.83 2.35 -27.50
C ALA A 154 -19.57 1.82 -28.19
N ILE A 155 -19.35 0.49 -28.20
CA ILE A 155 -18.27 -0.15 -28.94
C ILE A 155 -18.46 0.00 -30.45
N ALA A 156 -19.70 -0.12 -30.95
CA ALA A 156 -20.02 0.10 -32.36
C ALA A 156 -19.71 1.54 -32.80
N ASP A 157 -20.13 2.53 -32.00
CA ASP A 157 -19.84 3.93 -32.25
C ASP A 157 -18.35 4.24 -32.28
N ASP A 158 -17.59 3.70 -31.35
CA ASP A 158 -16.13 3.89 -31.28
C ASP A 158 -15.43 3.25 -32.51
N LEU A 159 -15.87 2.08 -32.97
CA LEU A 159 -15.32 1.42 -34.16
C LEU A 159 -15.58 2.23 -35.44
N ILE A 160 -16.74 2.89 -35.53
CA ILE A 160 -17.04 3.81 -36.64
C ILE A 160 -16.08 4.99 -36.64
N PHE A 161 -15.84 5.60 -35.47
CA PHE A 161 -14.95 6.75 -35.31
C PHE A 161 -13.49 6.46 -35.54
N GLN A 162 -12.98 5.32 -35.00
CA GLN A 162 -11.56 4.99 -35.04
C GLN A 162 -11.16 4.21 -36.29
N ALA A 163 -11.97 3.23 -36.70
CA ALA A 163 -11.65 2.34 -37.83
C ALA A 163 -12.37 2.71 -39.12
N GLY A 164 -13.32 3.65 -39.10
CA GLY A 164 -14.13 4.01 -40.24
C GLY A 164 -14.98 2.84 -40.78
N GLN A 165 -15.24 1.84 -39.95
CA GLN A 165 -15.97 0.63 -40.30
C GLN A 165 -17.38 0.71 -39.71
N GLU A 166 -18.38 0.67 -40.55
CA GLU A 166 -19.76 0.46 -40.09
C GLU A 166 -19.90 -1.00 -39.64
N VAL A 167 -20.18 -1.19 -38.35
CA VAL A 167 -20.35 -2.50 -37.70
C VAL A 167 -21.70 -2.53 -37.02
N ASP A 168 -22.48 -3.56 -37.29
CA ASP A 168 -23.76 -3.77 -36.65
C ASP A 168 -23.58 -4.41 -35.27
N GLU A 169 -24.40 -4.06 -34.27
CA GLU A 169 -24.35 -4.66 -32.91
C GLU A 169 -24.39 -6.19 -32.94
N LYS A 170 -25.13 -6.78 -33.88
CA LYS A 170 -25.20 -8.24 -34.07
C LYS A 170 -23.86 -8.86 -34.49
N GLU A 171 -23.11 -8.11 -35.32
CA GLU A 171 -21.77 -8.56 -35.74
C GLU A 171 -20.82 -8.56 -34.52
N ILE A 172 -20.88 -7.51 -33.68
CA ILE A 172 -20.11 -7.44 -32.43
C ILE A 172 -20.51 -8.55 -31.46
N GLU A 173 -21.80 -8.81 -31.29
CA GLU A 173 -22.30 -9.89 -30.43
C GLU A 173 -21.83 -11.27 -30.90
N SER A 174 -21.79 -11.52 -32.22
CA SER A 174 -21.28 -12.77 -32.78
C SER A 174 -19.77 -12.96 -32.48
N ILE A 175 -18.99 -11.88 -32.53
CA ILE A 175 -17.56 -11.90 -32.21
C ILE A 175 -17.34 -12.03 -30.70
N LEU A 176 -18.17 -11.38 -29.88
CA LEU A 176 -18.13 -11.50 -28.43
C LEU A 176 -18.37 -12.97 -28.00
N ASN A 177 -19.31 -13.67 -28.63
CA ASN A 177 -19.54 -15.10 -28.37
C ASN A 177 -18.29 -15.95 -28.68
N ILE A 178 -17.50 -15.59 -29.71
CA ILE A 178 -16.23 -16.29 -30.01
C ILE A 178 -15.21 -16.02 -28.90
N ILE A 179 -15.15 -14.79 -28.37
CA ILE A 179 -14.25 -14.43 -27.26
C ILE A 179 -14.68 -15.12 -25.95
N GLN A 180 -15.96 -15.30 -25.71
CA GLN A 180 -16.49 -16.02 -24.54
C GLN A 180 -16.13 -17.52 -24.54
N ASP A 181 -15.78 -18.07 -25.71
CA ASP A 181 -15.24 -19.43 -25.81
C ASP A 181 -13.78 -19.54 -25.36
N PHE A 182 -13.06 -18.43 -25.18
CA PHE A 182 -11.66 -18.43 -24.77
C PHE A 182 -11.46 -18.85 -23.32
N GLU A 183 -10.23 -19.20 -22.97
CA GLU A 183 -9.77 -19.40 -21.60
C GLU A 183 -9.22 -18.07 -21.03
N PRO A 184 -9.53 -17.76 -19.78
CA PRO A 184 -10.33 -18.50 -18.79
C PRO A 184 -11.84 -18.45 -19.03
N ALA A 185 -12.53 -19.53 -18.64
CA ALA A 185 -13.99 -19.63 -18.82
C ALA A 185 -14.73 -18.48 -18.11
N GLY A 186 -15.66 -17.80 -18.84
CA GLY A 186 -16.42 -16.68 -18.34
C GLY A 186 -15.81 -15.30 -18.67
N VAL A 187 -14.71 -15.25 -19.42
CA VAL A 187 -14.14 -14.00 -19.95
C VAL A 187 -15.09 -13.35 -20.96
N GLY A 188 -15.11 -12.01 -21.03
CA GLY A 188 -15.97 -11.25 -21.94
C GLY A 188 -17.45 -11.23 -21.54
N ALA A 189 -17.80 -11.70 -20.34
CA ALA A 189 -19.16 -11.60 -19.82
C ALA A 189 -19.51 -10.13 -19.47
N ARG A 190 -20.76 -9.73 -19.71
CA ARG A 190 -21.28 -8.39 -19.38
C ARG A 190 -21.63 -8.28 -17.90
N ASP A 191 -22.20 -9.34 -17.34
CA ASP A 191 -22.67 -9.43 -15.97
C ASP A 191 -22.19 -10.73 -15.28
N LEU A 192 -22.24 -10.73 -13.94
CA LEU A 192 -21.92 -11.92 -13.14
C LEU A 192 -22.79 -13.12 -13.53
N LYS A 193 -24.08 -12.90 -13.80
CA LYS A 193 -25.01 -13.96 -14.23
C LYS A 193 -24.52 -14.64 -15.50
N GLU A 194 -24.15 -13.85 -16.52
CA GLU A 194 -23.61 -14.33 -17.80
C GLU A 194 -22.30 -15.10 -17.61
N CYS A 195 -21.37 -14.57 -16.79
CA CYS A 195 -20.10 -15.21 -16.46
C CYS A 195 -20.30 -16.61 -15.87
N LEU A 196 -21.20 -16.73 -14.89
CA LEU A 196 -21.48 -18.01 -14.25
C LEU A 196 -22.17 -19.00 -15.20
N LEU A 197 -23.06 -18.53 -16.09
CA LEU A 197 -23.72 -19.37 -17.10
C LEU A 197 -22.71 -19.92 -18.11
N ILE A 198 -21.79 -19.07 -18.63
CA ILE A 198 -20.73 -19.49 -19.55
C ILE A 198 -19.85 -20.56 -18.91
N GLN A 199 -19.50 -20.41 -17.63
CA GLN A 199 -18.69 -21.39 -16.91
C GLN A 199 -19.42 -22.72 -16.71
N LEU A 200 -20.72 -22.68 -16.41
CA LEU A 200 -21.54 -23.88 -16.26
C LEU A 200 -21.73 -24.62 -17.60
N ASP A 201 -21.86 -23.88 -18.70
CA ASP A 201 -22.04 -24.44 -20.03
C ASP A 201 -20.79 -25.20 -20.52
N LYS A 202 -19.58 -24.72 -20.06
CA LYS A 202 -18.30 -25.40 -20.31
C LYS A 202 -18.03 -26.61 -19.41
N LYS A 203 -18.78 -26.79 -18.29
CA LYS A 203 -18.68 -27.95 -17.41
C LYS A 203 -19.44 -29.14 -17.98
N GLU A 204 -19.13 -30.33 -17.43
CA GLU A 204 -19.85 -31.56 -17.78
C GLU A 204 -21.36 -31.40 -17.47
N ASN A 205 -22.17 -31.89 -18.40
CA ASN A 205 -23.62 -31.79 -18.33
C ASN A 205 -24.19 -32.81 -17.34
N THR A 206 -24.19 -32.47 -16.04
CA THR A 206 -24.76 -33.29 -14.96
C THR A 206 -26.17 -32.79 -14.60
N PRO A 207 -27.02 -33.64 -13.98
CA PRO A 207 -28.33 -33.18 -13.51
C PRO A 207 -28.26 -31.97 -12.58
N VAL A 208 -27.19 -31.87 -11.77
CA VAL A 208 -26.95 -30.76 -10.84
C VAL A 208 -26.57 -29.48 -11.60
N THR A 209 -25.74 -29.62 -12.66
CA THR A 209 -25.34 -28.48 -13.50
C THR A 209 -26.56 -27.89 -14.25
N ASN A 210 -27.43 -28.73 -14.76
CA ASN A 210 -28.67 -28.27 -15.42
C ASN A 210 -29.62 -27.56 -14.46
N LEU A 211 -29.72 -28.03 -13.20
CA LEU A 211 -30.47 -27.31 -12.18
C LEU A 211 -29.82 -26.00 -11.79
N ALA A 212 -28.48 -25.93 -11.74
CA ALA A 212 -27.75 -24.68 -11.48
C ALA A 212 -27.99 -23.66 -12.59
N ILE A 213 -27.98 -24.06 -13.86
CA ILE A 213 -28.31 -23.19 -15.00
C ILE A 213 -29.75 -22.67 -14.87
N ARG A 214 -30.72 -23.50 -14.51
CA ARG A 214 -32.11 -23.06 -14.30
C ARG A 214 -32.23 -22.09 -13.14
N VAL A 215 -31.55 -22.34 -12.01
CA VAL A 215 -31.54 -21.43 -10.86
C VAL A 215 -30.99 -20.07 -11.22
N LEU A 216 -29.87 -20.01 -11.97
CA LEU A 216 -29.26 -18.75 -12.40
C LEU A 216 -30.08 -18.04 -13.48
N THR A 217 -30.80 -18.77 -14.33
CA THR A 217 -31.62 -18.18 -15.41
C THR A 217 -32.92 -17.61 -14.87
N GLU A 218 -33.67 -18.41 -14.10
CA GLU A 218 -35.02 -18.10 -13.68
C GLU A 218 -35.11 -17.44 -12.30
N TYR A 219 -34.19 -17.76 -11.37
CA TYR A 219 -34.27 -17.39 -9.94
C TYR A 219 -33.02 -16.65 -9.45
N PHE A 220 -32.32 -15.91 -10.32
CA PHE A 220 -31.08 -15.22 -9.95
C PHE A 220 -31.27 -14.20 -8.81
N GLU A 221 -32.38 -13.41 -8.83
CA GLU A 221 -32.64 -12.43 -7.78
C GLU A 221 -32.94 -13.09 -6.43
N GLU A 222 -33.73 -14.17 -6.45
CA GLU A 222 -34.05 -14.93 -5.25
C GLU A 222 -32.80 -15.60 -4.68
N PHE A 223 -31.92 -16.11 -5.54
CA PHE A 223 -30.64 -16.69 -5.17
C PHE A 223 -29.73 -15.65 -4.51
N THR A 224 -29.57 -14.47 -5.11
CA THR A 224 -28.75 -13.37 -4.57
C THR A 224 -29.29 -12.89 -3.22
N ARG A 225 -30.62 -12.87 -3.04
CA ARG A 225 -31.27 -12.49 -1.79
C ARG A 225 -31.37 -13.64 -0.77
N LYS A 226 -30.84 -14.84 -1.10
CA LYS A 226 -30.94 -16.06 -0.29
C LYS A 226 -32.38 -16.46 0.07
N HIS A 227 -33.33 -16.25 -0.83
CA HIS A 227 -34.71 -16.70 -0.69
C HIS A 227 -34.88 -18.17 -1.13
N TYR A 228 -34.21 -19.09 -0.46
CA TYR A 228 -34.16 -20.49 -0.82
C TYR A 228 -35.54 -21.17 -0.81
N ASP A 229 -36.44 -20.78 0.11
CA ASP A 229 -37.80 -21.32 0.17
C ASP A 229 -38.62 -21.11 -1.12
N LYS A 230 -38.35 -20.03 -1.84
CA LYS A 230 -39.01 -19.78 -3.14
C LYS A 230 -38.43 -20.66 -4.23
N ILE A 231 -37.09 -20.85 -4.22
CA ILE A 231 -36.39 -21.69 -5.20
C ILE A 231 -36.83 -23.15 -5.03
N LEU A 232 -36.91 -23.67 -3.77
CA LEU A 232 -37.36 -25.01 -3.48
C LEU A 232 -38.77 -25.26 -4.02
N ARG A 233 -39.71 -24.32 -3.78
CA ARG A 233 -41.10 -24.46 -4.27
C ARG A 233 -41.22 -24.29 -5.78
N GLY A 234 -40.39 -23.42 -6.40
CA GLY A 234 -40.46 -23.12 -7.83
C GLY A 234 -39.89 -24.22 -8.70
N LEU A 235 -38.86 -24.91 -8.22
CA LEU A 235 -38.19 -26.00 -8.94
C LEU A 235 -38.60 -27.40 -8.48
N ASP A 236 -39.41 -27.48 -7.39
CA ASP A 236 -39.84 -28.74 -6.76
C ASP A 236 -38.66 -29.67 -6.44
N ILE A 237 -37.66 -29.11 -5.71
CA ILE A 237 -36.41 -29.79 -5.39
C ILE A 237 -36.29 -29.94 -3.87
N ASP A 238 -35.60 -31.00 -3.44
CA ASP A 238 -35.25 -31.23 -2.04
C ASP A 238 -34.14 -30.29 -1.57
N GLU A 239 -34.11 -30.03 -0.27
CA GLU A 239 -33.10 -29.17 0.37
C GLU A 239 -31.67 -29.69 0.14
N GLU A 240 -31.45 -30.99 0.12
CA GLU A 240 -30.15 -31.60 -0.14
C GLU A 240 -29.66 -31.38 -1.58
N THR A 241 -30.56 -31.43 -2.56
CA THR A 241 -30.24 -31.16 -3.96
C THR A 241 -29.93 -29.69 -4.16
N LEU A 242 -30.66 -28.78 -3.49
CA LEU A 242 -30.37 -27.37 -3.54
C LEU A 242 -28.99 -27.06 -2.94
N LYS A 243 -28.59 -27.69 -1.83
CA LYS A 243 -27.23 -27.57 -1.27
C LYS A 243 -26.15 -27.95 -2.28
N LYS A 244 -26.33 -29.03 -3.02
CA LYS A 244 -25.40 -29.47 -4.08
C LYS A 244 -25.32 -28.42 -5.20
N VAL A 245 -26.48 -27.89 -5.62
CA VAL A 245 -26.54 -26.83 -6.64
C VAL A 245 -25.82 -25.56 -6.17
N ILE A 246 -26.06 -25.12 -4.92
CA ILE A 246 -25.37 -23.95 -4.36
C ILE A 246 -23.86 -24.18 -4.29
N HIS A 247 -23.44 -25.39 -3.88
CA HIS A 247 -22.02 -25.75 -3.84
C HIS A 247 -21.37 -25.66 -5.22
N GLU A 248 -22.02 -26.19 -6.26
CA GLU A 248 -21.54 -26.09 -7.64
C GLU A 248 -21.41 -24.62 -8.12
N ILE A 249 -22.38 -23.77 -7.78
CA ILE A 249 -22.35 -22.34 -8.13
C ILE A 249 -21.23 -21.63 -7.36
N THR A 250 -21.02 -21.92 -6.08
CA THR A 250 -19.98 -21.28 -5.25
C THR A 250 -18.56 -21.70 -5.64
N MET A 251 -18.40 -22.86 -6.30
CA MET A 251 -17.11 -23.32 -6.84
C MET A 251 -16.72 -22.65 -8.15
N LEU A 252 -17.61 -21.87 -8.76
CA LEU A 252 -17.29 -21.09 -9.96
C LEU A 252 -16.47 -19.86 -9.61
N ASN A 253 -15.66 -19.40 -10.57
CA ASN A 253 -14.83 -18.21 -10.37
C ASN A 253 -15.59 -16.94 -10.77
N PRO A 254 -15.95 -16.05 -9.83
CA PRO A 254 -16.65 -14.81 -10.16
C PRO A 254 -15.76 -13.76 -10.86
N LYS A 255 -14.43 -13.94 -10.87
CA LYS A 255 -13.47 -13.04 -11.49
C LYS A 255 -12.44 -13.80 -12.30
N PRO A 256 -12.76 -14.19 -13.55
CA PRO A 256 -11.89 -15.05 -14.35
C PRO A 256 -10.52 -14.42 -14.64
N GLY A 257 -10.43 -13.07 -14.72
CA GLY A 257 -9.18 -12.35 -14.99
C GLY A 257 -8.24 -12.24 -13.80
N SER A 258 -8.71 -12.41 -12.56
CA SER A 258 -7.92 -12.14 -11.35
C SER A 258 -6.66 -13.02 -11.20
N SER A 259 -6.60 -14.17 -11.85
CA SER A 259 -5.42 -15.04 -11.83
C SER A 259 -4.26 -14.53 -12.69
N TRP A 260 -4.49 -13.58 -13.59
CA TRP A 260 -3.51 -13.06 -14.55
C TRP A 260 -2.93 -11.70 -14.15
N GLY A 261 -3.66 -10.90 -13.37
CA GLY A 261 -3.30 -9.51 -13.00
C GLY A 261 -2.35 -9.34 -11.81
N GLY A 262 -1.84 -10.43 -11.21
CA GLY A 262 -1.39 -10.36 -9.82
C GLY A 262 0.05 -9.94 -9.51
N SER A 263 1.02 -10.06 -10.42
CA SER A 263 2.43 -9.97 -9.98
C SER A 263 2.99 -8.55 -9.96
N MET A 264 2.64 -7.71 -10.91
CA MET A 264 3.21 -6.37 -11.04
C MET A 264 2.45 -5.33 -10.20
N GLU A 265 1.14 -5.45 -10.13
CA GLU A 265 0.27 -4.55 -9.35
C GLU A 265 0.43 -4.78 -7.84
N VAL A 266 0.58 -6.05 -7.42
CA VAL A 266 0.91 -6.43 -6.03
C VAL A 266 2.31 -5.94 -5.64
N ALA A 267 3.29 -5.98 -6.55
CA ALA A 267 4.63 -5.45 -6.30
C ALA A 267 4.63 -3.92 -6.17
N MET A 268 3.81 -3.20 -6.95
CA MET A 268 3.67 -1.74 -6.86
C MET A 268 2.88 -1.29 -5.62
N SER A 269 2.02 -2.14 -5.06
CA SER A 269 1.26 -1.84 -3.84
C SER A 269 2.02 -2.11 -2.54
N GLN A 270 3.31 -2.48 -2.62
CA GLN A 270 4.10 -2.76 -1.44
C GLN A 270 4.30 -1.50 -0.60
N ILE A 271 3.74 -1.51 0.61
CA ILE A 271 3.84 -0.41 1.57
C ILE A 271 5.22 -0.46 2.24
N ILE A 272 6.01 0.61 2.08
CA ILE A 272 7.27 0.77 2.80
C ILE A 272 6.97 1.46 4.13
N PRO A 273 7.27 0.82 5.28
CA PRO A 273 7.02 1.42 6.59
C PRO A 273 8.05 2.53 6.90
N ASP A 274 7.58 3.61 7.54
CA ASP A 274 8.45 4.70 8.02
C ASP A 274 9.10 4.37 9.37
N PHE A 275 8.43 3.53 10.16
CA PHE A 275 8.88 3.13 11.51
C PHE A 275 8.92 1.60 11.62
N VAL A 276 9.89 1.10 12.37
CA VAL A 276 9.97 -0.31 12.76
C VAL A 276 10.01 -0.38 14.27
N VAL A 277 9.10 -1.14 14.86
CA VAL A 277 9.01 -1.38 16.31
C VAL A 277 9.19 -2.86 16.57
N GLU A 278 10.25 -3.19 17.24
CA GLU A 278 10.58 -4.56 17.62
C GLU A 278 10.43 -4.75 19.12
N ALA A 279 9.85 -5.89 19.51
CA ALA A 279 9.75 -6.28 20.92
C ALA A 279 10.83 -7.29 21.25
N HIS A 280 11.80 -6.89 22.08
CA HIS A 280 12.83 -7.77 22.62
C HIS A 280 12.73 -7.87 24.13
N ASN A 281 12.51 -9.07 24.67
CA ASN A 281 12.45 -9.35 26.11
C ASN A 281 11.48 -8.45 26.91
N GLY A 282 10.40 -7.97 26.28
CA GLY A 282 9.43 -7.07 26.90
C GLY A 282 9.78 -5.58 26.83
N GLU A 283 10.90 -5.23 26.20
CA GLU A 283 11.25 -3.87 25.82
C GLU A 283 10.92 -3.61 24.36
N LEU A 284 10.44 -2.42 24.07
CA LEU A 284 10.09 -1.98 22.72
C LEU A 284 11.20 -1.07 22.18
N ILE A 285 11.80 -1.47 21.08
CA ILE A 285 12.87 -0.73 20.40
C ILE A 285 12.24 -0.08 19.16
N LEU A 286 12.34 1.25 19.08
CA LEU A 286 11.90 2.03 17.93
C LEU A 286 13.11 2.31 17.02
N SER A 287 13.01 1.96 15.76
CA SER A 287 13.91 2.38 14.70
C SER A 287 13.14 3.13 13.60
N MET A 288 13.77 4.17 13.04
CA MET A 288 13.21 4.89 11.89
C MET A 288 13.85 4.39 10.60
N ASN A 289 13.02 4.19 9.58
CA ASN A 289 13.49 3.80 8.27
C ASN A 289 13.93 5.05 7.48
N ASN A 290 15.17 5.45 7.69
CA ASN A 290 15.79 6.58 6.96
C ASN A 290 16.53 6.13 5.69
N ARG A 291 16.19 4.96 5.14
CA ARG A 291 16.83 4.45 3.91
C ARG A 291 16.65 5.46 2.79
N GLY A 292 17.76 5.80 2.11
CA GLY A 292 17.77 6.71 0.99
C GLY A 292 17.96 8.20 1.32
N VAL A 293 18.00 8.59 2.60
CA VAL A 293 18.33 9.97 2.99
C VAL A 293 19.77 9.99 3.51
N PRO A 294 20.76 10.43 2.71
CA PRO A 294 22.14 10.51 3.14
C PRO A 294 22.31 11.58 4.23
N ASP A 295 23.29 11.39 5.09
CA ASP A 295 23.69 12.46 6.01
C ASP A 295 24.22 13.66 5.22
N MET A 296 23.60 14.82 5.43
CA MET A 296 23.97 16.03 4.70
C MET A 296 24.86 16.91 5.55
N ARG A 297 25.86 17.49 4.90
CA ARG A 297 26.80 18.44 5.51
C ARG A 297 26.93 19.67 4.63
N ILE A 298 27.36 20.75 5.26
CA ILE A 298 27.73 21.96 4.54
C ILE A 298 29.14 21.77 4.00
N ASN A 299 29.32 22.05 2.72
CA ASN A 299 30.61 22.01 2.06
C ASN A 299 31.58 23.02 2.73
N ARG A 300 32.75 22.52 3.17
CA ARG A 300 33.75 23.31 3.87
C ARG A 300 34.33 24.42 3.01
N GLU A 301 34.55 24.19 1.73
CA GLU A 301 35.11 25.18 0.81
C GLU A 301 34.25 26.44 0.72
N TYR A 302 32.91 26.27 0.63
CA TYR A 302 31.96 27.41 0.63
C TYR A 302 31.92 28.12 1.98
N ALA A 303 32.03 27.41 3.09
CA ALA A 303 32.08 27.99 4.42
C ALA A 303 33.38 28.77 4.64
N GLU A 304 34.55 28.28 4.25
CA GLU A 304 35.85 28.94 4.31
C GLU A 304 35.88 30.17 3.39
N MET A 305 35.40 30.02 2.14
CA MET A 305 35.28 31.14 1.20
C MET A 305 34.44 32.28 1.78
N PHE A 306 33.34 31.97 2.48
CA PHE A 306 32.52 33.00 3.13
C PHE A 306 33.25 33.66 4.31
N GLN A 307 34.02 32.91 5.11
CA GLN A 307 34.83 33.44 6.22
C GLN A 307 35.93 34.37 5.70
N ASP A 308 36.64 34.02 4.65
CA ASP A 308 37.71 34.82 4.02
C ASP A 308 37.13 36.11 3.45
N TYR A 309 35.95 36.11 2.85
CA TYR A 309 35.27 37.30 2.36
C TYR A 309 34.81 38.22 3.46
N THR A 310 34.34 37.66 4.60
CA THR A 310 33.94 38.49 5.76
C THR A 310 35.14 39.11 6.48
N ALA A 311 36.30 38.43 6.46
CA ALA A 311 37.55 38.95 7.06
C ALA A 311 38.15 40.11 6.23
N ASN A 312 38.05 40.05 4.88
CA ASN A 312 38.67 41.03 3.97
C ASN A 312 37.68 42.14 3.51
N LYS A 313 37.07 42.85 4.45
CA LYS A 313 36.07 43.91 4.15
C LYS A 313 36.63 45.15 3.39
N ALA A 314 37.95 45.35 3.34
CA ALA A 314 38.56 46.61 2.85
C ALA A 314 38.60 46.74 1.30
N ASN A 315 38.49 45.67 0.49
CA ASN A 315 38.66 45.69 -0.97
C ASN A 315 37.42 45.12 -1.71
N GLN A 316 36.21 45.50 -1.33
CA GLN A 316 34.99 44.95 -1.95
C GLN A 316 34.55 45.77 -3.17
N THR A 317 34.73 45.22 -4.37
CA THR A 317 34.01 45.66 -5.57
C THR A 317 32.55 45.29 -5.51
N ALA A 318 31.67 46.00 -6.25
CA ALA A 318 30.22 45.73 -6.26
C ALA A 318 29.93 44.27 -6.65
N GLU A 319 30.61 43.70 -7.66
CA GLU A 319 30.49 42.33 -8.13
C GLU A 319 30.82 41.27 -7.03
N ARG A 320 31.85 41.59 -6.21
CA ARG A 320 32.21 40.71 -5.08
C ARG A 320 31.14 40.71 -3.97
N ARG A 321 30.46 41.84 -3.74
CA ARG A 321 29.37 41.91 -2.77
C ARG A 321 28.20 41.07 -3.19
N ASP A 322 27.83 41.11 -4.47
CA ASP A 322 26.73 40.31 -5.01
C ASP A 322 27.06 38.80 -4.94
N ALA A 323 28.31 38.41 -5.27
CA ALA A 323 28.78 37.04 -5.11
C ALA A 323 28.73 36.54 -3.65
N VAL A 324 29.18 37.35 -2.69
CA VAL A 324 29.12 37.04 -1.26
C VAL A 324 27.68 36.89 -0.77
N GLN A 325 26.79 37.78 -1.23
CA GLN A 325 25.37 37.69 -0.89
C GLN A 325 24.73 36.41 -1.44
N PHE A 326 25.10 36.03 -2.65
CA PHE A 326 24.63 34.76 -3.26
C PHE A 326 25.13 33.54 -2.48
N VAL A 327 26.43 33.46 -2.15
CA VAL A 327 27.02 32.36 -1.38
C VAL A 327 26.36 32.30 0.01
N LYS A 328 26.17 33.46 0.68
CA LYS A 328 25.47 33.52 1.95
C LYS A 328 24.04 32.97 1.86
N GLN A 329 23.28 33.35 0.83
CA GLN A 329 21.92 32.88 0.64
C GLN A 329 21.88 31.36 0.43
N LYS A 330 22.83 30.78 -0.33
CA LYS A 330 22.93 29.33 -0.54
C LYS A 330 23.33 28.60 0.75
N LEU A 331 24.26 29.11 1.54
CA LEU A 331 24.64 28.58 2.85
C LEU A 331 23.48 28.61 3.84
N ASP A 332 22.78 29.76 3.93
CA ASP A 332 21.62 29.90 4.82
C ASP A 332 20.48 28.92 4.41
N SER A 333 20.28 28.71 3.10
CA SER A 333 19.32 27.75 2.60
C SER A 333 19.74 26.30 2.91
N ALA A 334 21.02 25.97 2.74
CA ALA A 334 21.57 24.66 3.08
C ALA A 334 21.42 24.33 4.58
N GLN A 335 21.82 25.28 5.43
CA GLN A 335 21.70 25.13 6.89
C GLN A 335 20.24 24.93 7.29
N TRP A 336 19.35 25.77 6.77
CA TRP A 336 17.92 25.65 7.05
C TRP A 336 17.36 24.29 6.63
N PHE A 337 17.75 23.77 5.47
CA PHE A 337 17.28 22.48 4.96
C PHE A 337 17.75 21.31 5.85
N ILE A 338 19.03 21.31 6.26
CA ILE A 338 19.58 20.33 7.20
C ILE A 338 18.82 20.37 8.53
N ASP A 339 18.60 21.58 9.07
CA ASP A 339 17.88 21.75 10.34
C ASP A 339 16.41 21.31 10.22
N ALA A 340 15.78 21.57 9.08
CA ALA A 340 14.41 21.14 8.80
C ALA A 340 14.28 19.61 8.78
N ILE A 341 15.23 18.90 8.18
CA ILE A 341 15.23 17.42 8.16
C ILE A 341 15.49 16.86 9.56
N LYS A 342 16.43 17.42 10.32
CA LYS A 342 16.66 17.03 11.71
C LYS A 342 15.42 17.23 12.57
N GLN A 343 14.77 18.38 12.45
CA GLN A 343 13.54 18.69 13.16
C GLN A 343 12.39 17.75 12.75
N ARG A 344 12.29 17.41 11.44
CA ARG A 344 11.34 16.40 10.97
C ARG A 344 11.56 15.06 11.66
N ASN A 345 12.79 14.56 11.66
CA ASN A 345 13.12 13.28 12.26
C ASN A 345 12.83 13.26 13.76
N GLU A 346 13.19 14.32 14.48
CA GLU A 346 12.90 14.48 15.91
C GLU A 346 11.38 14.50 16.18
N THR A 347 10.61 15.22 15.35
CA THR A 347 9.14 15.28 15.47
C THR A 347 8.51 13.90 15.24
N LEU A 348 8.96 13.17 14.22
CA LEU A 348 8.49 11.84 13.91
C LEU A 348 8.82 10.86 15.05
N GLN A 349 10.06 10.88 15.54
CA GLN A 349 10.52 10.02 16.63
C GLN A 349 9.71 10.27 17.90
N ARG A 350 9.59 11.50 18.36
CA ARG A 350 8.83 11.86 19.58
C ARG A 350 7.35 11.49 19.45
N THR A 351 6.77 11.67 18.27
CA THR A 351 5.38 11.29 18.02
C THR A 351 5.21 9.78 18.17
N MET A 352 6.12 9.00 17.58
CA MET A 352 6.03 7.54 17.65
C MET A 352 6.31 7.01 19.06
N GLU A 353 7.29 7.58 19.78
CA GLU A 353 7.55 7.26 21.20
C GLU A 353 6.32 7.52 22.08
N ALA A 354 5.60 8.63 21.85
CA ALA A 354 4.35 8.91 22.55
C ALA A 354 3.26 7.85 22.24
N ILE A 355 3.12 7.43 20.98
CA ILE A 355 2.18 6.38 20.58
C ILE A 355 2.55 5.03 21.22
N ILE A 356 3.82 4.64 21.16
CA ILE A 356 4.31 3.39 21.76
C ILE A 356 4.04 3.36 23.26
N TYR A 357 4.25 4.47 23.96
CA TYR A 357 3.99 4.54 25.38
C TYR A 357 2.50 4.36 25.72
N LEU A 358 1.62 5.01 24.95
CA LEU A 358 0.17 4.95 25.17
C LEU A 358 -0.43 3.59 24.76
N GLN A 359 0.18 2.91 23.78
CA GLN A 359 -0.31 1.64 23.24
C GLN A 359 0.63 0.45 23.53
N ARG A 360 1.38 0.53 24.62
CA ARG A 360 2.43 -0.45 24.96
C ARG A 360 1.91 -1.89 24.91
N ASP A 361 0.72 -2.13 25.45
CA ASP A 361 0.15 -3.46 25.55
C ASP A 361 -0.12 -4.07 24.17
N PHE A 362 -0.59 -3.27 23.21
CA PHE A 362 -0.77 -3.70 21.84
C PHE A 362 0.54 -4.06 21.17
N PHE A 363 1.60 -3.25 21.32
CA PHE A 363 2.89 -3.51 20.69
C PHE A 363 3.58 -4.76 21.26
N LEU A 364 3.24 -5.17 22.48
CA LEU A 364 3.76 -6.39 23.10
C LEU A 364 2.97 -7.63 22.74
N THR A 365 1.62 -7.53 22.69
CA THR A 365 0.73 -8.70 22.53
C THR A 365 0.23 -8.89 21.10
N GLY A 366 0.13 -7.81 20.30
CA GLY A 366 -0.49 -7.82 18.97
C GLY A 366 -2.01 -7.95 18.98
N ASP A 367 -2.65 -7.92 20.17
CA ASP A 367 -4.09 -8.10 20.28
C ASP A 367 -4.84 -6.78 20.15
N GLU A 368 -5.78 -6.69 19.20
CA GLU A 368 -6.65 -5.52 19.03
C GLU A 368 -7.52 -5.22 20.26
N ALA A 369 -7.77 -6.23 21.11
CA ALA A 369 -8.53 -6.05 22.34
C ALA A 369 -7.77 -5.22 23.39
N THR A 370 -6.44 -5.22 23.36
CA THR A 370 -5.57 -4.46 24.28
C THR A 370 -5.34 -3.01 23.84
N LEU A 371 -5.94 -2.59 22.71
CA LEU A 371 -5.84 -1.21 22.25
C LEU A 371 -6.57 -0.26 23.22
N HIS A 372 -5.82 0.62 23.83
CA HIS A 372 -6.38 1.72 24.61
C HIS A 372 -7.00 2.81 23.72
N PRO A 373 -8.13 3.42 24.10
CA PRO A 373 -8.65 4.57 23.39
C PRO A 373 -7.65 5.72 23.46
N MET A 374 -7.31 6.30 22.31
CA MET A 374 -6.32 7.36 22.19
C MET A 374 -6.78 8.39 21.17
N ILE A 375 -6.78 9.66 21.56
CA ILE A 375 -7.08 10.77 20.68
C ILE A 375 -5.80 11.54 20.31
N LEU A 376 -5.86 12.30 19.22
CA LEU A 376 -4.71 13.11 18.76
C LEU A 376 -4.18 14.06 19.85
N LYS A 377 -5.05 14.53 20.74
CA LYS A 377 -4.71 15.44 21.84
C LYS A 377 -3.79 14.77 22.86
N ASP A 378 -4.02 13.52 23.21
CA ASP A 378 -3.22 12.78 24.20
C ASP A 378 -1.77 12.62 23.72
N VAL A 379 -1.62 12.29 22.43
CA VAL A 379 -0.29 12.22 21.80
C VAL A 379 0.36 13.61 21.70
N ALA A 380 -0.41 14.65 21.36
CA ALA A 380 0.08 16.02 21.27
C ALA A 380 0.62 16.54 22.60
N GLU A 381 -0.11 16.34 23.70
CA GLU A 381 0.31 16.73 25.04
C GLU A 381 1.59 16.03 25.48
N ARG A 382 1.71 14.73 25.13
CA ARG A 382 2.89 13.94 25.50
C ARG A 382 4.12 14.24 24.64
N ALA A 383 3.93 14.36 23.31
CA ALA A 383 5.02 14.64 22.38
C ALA A 383 5.48 16.11 22.44
N GLY A 384 4.66 17.02 23.00
CA GLY A 384 4.95 18.45 23.10
C GLY A 384 4.75 19.21 21.79
N TYR A 385 3.89 18.69 20.89
CA TYR A 385 3.59 19.30 19.60
C TYR A 385 2.11 19.68 19.48
N ASP A 386 1.78 20.49 18.47
CA ASP A 386 0.40 20.88 18.20
C ASP A 386 -0.38 19.68 17.57
N ILE A 387 -1.69 19.63 17.88
CA ILE A 387 -2.61 18.59 17.36
C ILE A 387 -2.59 18.53 15.83
N SER A 388 -2.46 19.69 15.17
CA SER A 388 -2.37 19.77 13.71
C SER A 388 -1.13 19.06 13.16
N THR A 389 0.01 19.12 13.85
CA THR A 389 1.26 18.44 13.49
C THR A 389 1.11 16.92 13.63
N ILE A 390 0.58 16.47 14.77
CA ILE A 390 0.32 15.02 15.00
C ILE A 390 -0.64 14.46 13.98
N SER A 391 -1.71 15.21 13.63
CA SER A 391 -2.68 14.79 12.62
C SER A 391 -2.02 14.58 11.23
N ARG A 392 -1.11 15.46 10.83
CA ARG A 392 -0.38 15.37 9.56
C ARG A 392 0.57 14.18 9.53
N VAL A 393 1.32 13.98 10.62
CA VAL A 393 2.20 12.81 10.78
C VAL A 393 1.39 11.51 10.73
N SER A 394 0.28 11.43 11.44
CA SER A 394 -0.50 10.18 11.56
C SER A 394 -1.24 9.76 10.29
N ASN A 395 -1.55 10.69 9.38
CA ASN A 395 -2.34 10.39 8.19
C ASN A 395 -1.58 9.62 7.10
N SER A 396 -0.27 9.83 6.96
CA SER A 396 0.53 9.34 5.83
C SER A 396 1.61 8.33 6.20
N LYS A 397 1.75 7.97 7.49
CA LYS A 397 2.86 7.16 7.98
C LYS A 397 2.44 5.78 8.42
N TYR A 398 3.35 4.81 8.22
CA TYR A 398 3.15 3.40 8.55
C TYR A 398 4.20 2.92 9.53
N VAL A 399 3.80 2.01 10.42
CA VAL A 399 4.68 1.33 11.36
C VAL A 399 4.65 -0.17 11.11
N GLN A 400 5.82 -0.76 11.03
CA GLN A 400 6.02 -2.21 11.01
C GLN A 400 6.19 -2.68 12.46
N THR A 401 5.44 -3.70 12.82
CA THR A 401 5.54 -4.41 14.09
C THR A 401 5.82 -5.89 13.84
N ASN A 402 6.11 -6.66 14.87
CA ASN A 402 6.28 -8.12 14.75
C ASN A 402 5.00 -8.83 14.24
N PHE A 403 3.84 -8.17 14.33
CA PHE A 403 2.53 -8.73 13.97
C PHE A 403 2.04 -8.29 12.59
N GLY A 404 2.62 -7.23 12.01
CA GLY A 404 2.24 -6.70 10.70
C GLY A 404 2.54 -5.21 10.53
N ILE A 405 2.15 -4.67 9.37
CA ILE A 405 2.29 -3.26 9.02
C ILE A 405 0.96 -2.55 9.27
N TYR A 406 0.99 -1.49 10.08
CA TYR A 406 -0.19 -0.71 10.43
C TYR A 406 -0.01 0.77 10.07
N PRO A 407 -1.03 1.45 9.51
CA PRO A 407 -0.99 2.91 9.39
C PRO A 407 -1.09 3.54 10.80
N LEU A 408 -0.40 4.65 11.06
CA LEU A 408 -0.46 5.30 12.39
C LEU A 408 -1.89 5.69 12.78
N LYS A 409 -2.73 6.03 11.79
CA LYS A 409 -4.15 6.30 12.00
C LYS A 409 -4.90 5.14 12.66
N TYR A 410 -4.39 3.92 12.54
CA TYR A 410 -4.96 2.72 13.16
C TYR A 410 -5.05 2.82 14.68
N PHE A 411 -4.12 3.48 15.35
CA PHE A 411 -4.04 3.59 16.81
C PHE A 411 -5.00 4.63 17.39
N PHE A 412 -5.49 5.54 16.56
CA PHE A 412 -6.43 6.56 17.00
C PHE A 412 -7.87 6.04 16.91
N SER A 413 -8.51 5.90 18.05
CA SER A 413 -9.88 5.42 18.15
C SER A 413 -10.66 6.28 19.14
N GLU A 414 -11.95 6.49 18.85
CA GLU A 414 -12.86 7.15 19.79
C GLU A 414 -13.04 6.27 21.03
N SER A 415 -13.06 6.89 22.20
CA SER A 415 -13.37 6.22 23.45
C SER A 415 -14.90 6.01 23.59
N MET A 416 -15.29 4.87 24.12
CA MET A 416 -16.65 4.61 24.60
C MET A 416 -16.57 4.32 26.09
N GLN A 417 -17.46 4.95 26.87
CA GLN A 417 -17.59 4.67 28.31
C GLN A 417 -18.44 3.43 28.53
N THR A 418 -17.92 2.53 29.33
CA THR A 418 -18.66 1.37 29.87
C THR A 418 -19.50 1.78 31.05
N ASP A 419 -20.49 0.96 31.44
CA ASP A 419 -21.28 1.15 32.69
C ASP A 419 -20.39 1.20 33.95
N THR A 420 -19.20 0.58 33.90
CA THR A 420 -18.19 0.59 34.97
C THR A 420 -17.34 1.87 34.98
N GLY A 421 -17.49 2.76 33.98
CA GLY A 421 -16.71 4.01 33.86
C GLY A 421 -15.35 3.82 33.20
N GLU A 422 -15.03 2.63 32.72
CA GLU A 422 -13.80 2.38 31.94
C GLU A 422 -13.96 2.86 30.50
N GLU A 423 -12.94 3.50 29.96
CA GLU A 423 -12.89 3.91 28.56
C GLU A 423 -12.35 2.78 27.70
N ILE A 424 -13.15 2.32 26.75
CA ILE A 424 -12.76 1.23 25.83
C ILE A 424 -12.79 1.70 24.39
N SER A 425 -11.86 1.15 23.61
CA SER A 425 -11.75 1.44 22.19
C SER A 425 -12.95 0.85 21.41
N THR A 426 -13.50 1.61 20.47
CA THR A 426 -14.54 1.11 19.54
C THR A 426 -14.08 -0.11 18.73
N ARG A 427 -12.77 -0.33 18.60
CA ARG A 427 -12.20 -1.51 17.91
C ARG A 427 -12.33 -2.77 18.74
N ALA A 428 -12.12 -2.71 20.05
CA ALA A 428 -12.32 -3.84 20.94
C ALA A 428 -13.78 -4.34 20.86
N VAL A 429 -14.74 -3.41 20.82
CA VAL A 429 -16.16 -3.76 20.65
C VAL A 429 -16.40 -4.42 19.28
N LYS A 430 -15.81 -3.91 18.20
CA LYS A 430 -15.93 -4.50 16.87
C LYS A 430 -15.33 -5.91 16.80
N LYS A 431 -14.20 -6.15 17.47
CA LYS A 431 -13.57 -7.47 17.56
C LYS A 431 -14.49 -8.46 18.27
N ILE A 432 -14.99 -8.09 19.44
CA ILE A 432 -15.93 -8.93 20.22
C ILE A 432 -17.17 -9.24 19.37
N MET A 433 -17.71 -8.25 18.64
CA MET A 433 -18.85 -8.46 17.77
C MET A 433 -18.52 -9.45 16.63
N LYS A 434 -17.34 -9.35 16.03
CA LYS A 434 -16.87 -10.27 15.00
C LYS A 434 -16.73 -11.69 15.54
N GLU A 435 -16.10 -11.87 16.70
CA GLU A 435 -15.96 -13.18 17.36
C GLU A 435 -17.32 -13.85 17.61
N HIS A 436 -18.33 -13.07 18.05
CA HIS A 436 -19.67 -13.63 18.25
C HIS A 436 -20.37 -13.99 16.94
N VAL A 437 -20.16 -13.22 15.89
CA VAL A 437 -20.69 -13.53 14.56
C VAL A 437 -20.00 -14.75 13.96
N ASP A 438 -18.67 -14.88 14.14
CA ASP A 438 -17.91 -16.02 13.64
C ASP A 438 -18.26 -17.33 14.39
N ALA A 439 -18.67 -17.21 15.66
CA ALA A 439 -19.12 -18.34 16.51
C ALA A 439 -20.64 -18.61 16.44
N GLU A 440 -21.42 -17.84 15.65
CA GLU A 440 -22.88 -17.98 15.58
C GLU A 440 -23.30 -19.28 14.87
N ASP A 441 -24.49 -19.79 15.24
CA ASP A 441 -25.15 -20.85 14.47
C ASP A 441 -25.67 -20.29 13.13
N LYS A 442 -25.07 -20.72 12.04
CA LYS A 442 -25.41 -20.28 10.68
C LYS A 442 -26.85 -20.59 10.26
N ARG A 443 -27.54 -21.53 10.96
CA ARG A 443 -28.97 -21.79 10.75
C ARG A 443 -29.87 -20.73 11.38
N LYS A 444 -29.41 -20.13 12.51
CA LYS A 444 -30.10 -19.06 13.23
C LYS A 444 -29.11 -17.91 13.52
N PRO A 445 -28.73 -17.14 12.50
CA PRO A 445 -27.77 -16.06 12.68
C PRO A 445 -28.33 -14.97 13.60
N LEU A 446 -27.47 -14.43 14.44
CA LEU A 446 -27.78 -13.40 15.42
C LEU A 446 -28.26 -12.11 14.76
N THR A 447 -29.39 -11.58 15.27
CA THR A 447 -29.87 -10.28 14.79
C THR A 447 -29.11 -9.12 15.44
N ASP A 448 -29.19 -7.91 14.84
CA ASP A 448 -28.54 -6.72 15.40
C ASP A 448 -29.07 -6.38 16.82
N GLU A 449 -30.30 -6.83 17.19
CA GLU A 449 -30.84 -6.69 18.52
C GLU A 449 -30.24 -7.68 19.53
N GLU A 450 -30.07 -8.93 19.11
CA GLU A 450 -29.43 -9.96 19.94
C GLU A 450 -27.95 -9.64 20.16
N LEU A 451 -27.24 -9.18 19.12
CA LEU A 451 -25.87 -8.69 19.24
C LEU A 451 -25.78 -7.50 20.23
N ALA A 452 -26.72 -6.56 20.19
CA ALA A 452 -26.77 -5.46 21.15
C ALA A 452 -26.98 -5.95 22.58
N THR A 453 -27.80 -7.00 22.78
CA THR A 453 -28.05 -7.61 24.10
C THR A 453 -26.80 -8.31 24.61
N ILE A 454 -26.11 -9.08 23.79
CA ILE A 454 -24.84 -9.76 24.13
C ILE A 454 -23.76 -8.74 24.51
N LEU A 455 -23.64 -7.66 23.74
CA LEU A 455 -22.71 -6.59 24.05
C LEU A 455 -23.04 -5.89 25.35
N LYS A 456 -24.35 -5.71 25.66
CA LYS A 456 -24.82 -5.14 26.94
C LYS A 456 -24.50 -6.04 28.12
N GLU A 457 -24.64 -7.37 27.98
CA GLU A 457 -24.27 -8.34 29.02
C GLU A 457 -22.75 -8.31 29.32
N LYS A 458 -21.93 -7.96 28.35
CA LYS A 458 -20.49 -7.75 28.52
C LYS A 458 -20.13 -6.35 29.03
N GLY A 459 -21.11 -5.51 29.34
CA GLY A 459 -20.91 -4.17 29.91
C GLY A 459 -20.84 -3.03 28.85
N TYR A 460 -21.12 -3.31 27.59
CA TYR A 460 -21.07 -2.30 26.49
C TYR A 460 -22.49 -1.82 26.16
N VAL A 461 -22.90 -0.64 26.64
CA VAL A 461 -24.20 -0.07 26.33
C VAL A 461 -24.22 0.55 24.95
N ILE A 462 -24.56 -0.24 23.96
CA ILE A 462 -24.56 0.18 22.56
C ILE A 462 -25.97 0.05 21.97
N ALA A 463 -26.44 1.12 21.30
CA ALA A 463 -27.72 1.11 20.63
C ALA A 463 -27.70 0.21 19.38
N ARG A 464 -28.81 -0.49 19.06
CA ARG A 464 -28.97 -1.30 17.85
C ARG A 464 -28.50 -0.62 16.58
N ARG A 465 -28.78 0.69 16.42
CA ARG A 465 -28.32 1.46 15.20
C ARG A 465 -26.82 1.53 15.11
N THR A 466 -26.12 1.66 16.23
CA THR A 466 -24.66 1.70 16.28
C THR A 466 -24.08 0.31 16.00
N VAL A 467 -24.70 -0.75 16.49
CA VAL A 467 -24.33 -2.15 16.18
C VAL A 467 -24.46 -2.40 14.68
N ALA A 468 -25.56 -1.97 14.05
CA ALA A 468 -25.75 -2.08 12.61
C ALA A 468 -24.66 -1.34 11.82
N LYS A 469 -24.30 -0.10 12.26
CA LYS A 469 -23.20 0.69 11.67
C LYS A 469 -21.84 -0.03 11.80
N TYR A 470 -21.54 -0.62 12.97
CA TYR A 470 -20.30 -1.37 13.18
C TYR A 470 -20.26 -2.64 12.36
N ARG A 471 -21.38 -3.37 12.24
CA ARG A 471 -21.51 -4.54 11.39
C ARG A 471 -21.20 -4.18 9.92
N GLU A 472 -21.77 -3.09 9.41
CA GLU A 472 -21.52 -2.61 8.04
C GLU A 472 -20.06 -2.21 7.83
N GLN A 473 -19.43 -1.54 8.81
CA GLN A 473 -18.03 -1.18 8.76
C GLN A 473 -17.08 -2.39 8.76
N LEU A 474 -17.51 -3.51 9.35
CA LEU A 474 -16.79 -4.79 9.32
C LEU A 474 -17.09 -5.60 8.04
N GLY A 475 -17.93 -5.10 7.14
CA GLY A 475 -18.35 -5.83 5.94
C GLY A 475 -19.23 -7.06 6.21
N ILE A 476 -19.75 -7.19 7.42
CA ILE A 476 -20.61 -8.33 7.83
C ILE A 476 -22.04 -8.10 7.31
N PRO A 477 -22.60 -9.02 6.51
CA PRO A 477 -23.94 -8.87 5.97
C PRO A 477 -25.01 -9.02 7.09
N VAL A 478 -26.23 -8.59 6.79
CA VAL A 478 -27.38 -8.73 7.71
C VAL A 478 -27.68 -10.21 8.02
N ALA A 479 -28.25 -10.50 9.19
CA ALA A 479 -28.54 -11.86 9.65
C ALA A 479 -29.20 -12.75 8.58
N ARG A 480 -30.17 -12.21 7.83
CA ARG A 480 -30.83 -12.95 6.75
C ARG A 480 -29.86 -13.42 5.66
N LEU A 481 -28.84 -12.61 5.32
CA LEU A 481 -27.84 -12.97 4.29
C LEU A 481 -26.76 -13.91 4.83
N ARG A 482 -26.63 -14.06 6.16
CA ARG A 482 -25.70 -15.00 6.79
C ARG A 482 -26.34 -16.40 6.99
N LYS A 483 -27.68 -16.49 6.87
CA LYS A 483 -28.37 -17.79 7.00
C LYS A 483 -27.89 -18.78 5.95
N GLU A 484 -27.45 -19.94 6.41
CA GLU A 484 -27.15 -21.12 5.59
C GLU A 484 -28.25 -22.17 5.76
N ILE A 485 -28.44 -23.00 4.75
CA ILE A 485 -29.46 -24.04 4.72
C ILE A 485 -28.98 -25.28 5.49
#